data_9ad23ee268e16a3e6000e6d48410e1aa
#
_entry.id   9ad23ee268e16a3e6000e6d48410e1aa
#
_cell.length_a   1.000
_cell.length_b   1.000
_cell.length_c   1.000
_cell.angle_alpha   90.00
_cell.angle_beta   90.00
_cell.angle_gamma   90.00
#
_symmetry.space_group_name_H-M   'P 1'
#
loop_
_entity.id
_entity.type
_entity.pdbx_description
1 polymer ?
#
loop_
_entity_poly.entity_id
_entity_poly.type
_entity_poly.pdbx_seq_one_letter_code
_entity_poly.pdbx_strand_id
1 'polypeptide(L)'
;MIDINRLQKTSGIIGNTEAIQEVLEMIVQVGPVDITVLVTGESGTGKEKVAKSIHKSSKRTHEPLIIVNCGAIPEGIIESELFGHKKGAFTGAGDDRKGYFETANKGTIFLDEIGETPLETQVKLLRVLENGEFIRVGDSKTLHTDVRIIAATNKNLESLVKKGDFRQDLYYRLKTVSIHVPALRQRVEDLSLFVERFALEFTRTNDIVYRGFMPEAIRLMKQYNWPGNVRELKNFVESILVLEKGERVTSEMVERKLRPSLETALQNPHLPVLVDQSPERVENELILRQLFLLRQDVEIIRKVMNEQEIGNDTLRYINESVQDVPVTMEIDSQADTLIRPDAIGDMTLEDLEKEAIKRTLKFFNKNRRAAARSLGMSERTLYRKINDYGLERKIKRKYEKQSQEDKK
;
A
#
# COMPACT_ATOMS: atom_id res chain seq x y z
N MET A 1 26.16 24.75 21.59
CA MET A 1 25.78 23.37 21.24
C MET A 1 24.31 23.19 21.54
N ILE A 2 23.53 22.68 20.58
CA ILE A 2 22.13 22.34 20.83
C ILE A 2 22.13 21.07 21.68
N ASP A 3 21.47 21.10 22.84
CA ASP A 3 21.35 19.94 23.72
C ASP A 3 20.41 18.92 23.07
N ILE A 4 20.87 17.69 22.86
CA ILE A 4 20.12 16.58 22.24
C ILE A 4 18.80 16.37 23.00
N ASN A 5 18.82 16.41 24.33
CA ASN A 5 17.61 16.26 25.15
C ASN A 5 16.59 17.39 24.92
N ARG A 6 17.06 18.60 24.70
CA ARG A 6 16.20 19.73 24.35
C ARG A 6 15.63 19.57 22.94
N LEU A 7 16.47 19.13 22.00
CA LEU A 7 16.01 18.85 20.62
C LEU A 7 14.94 17.76 20.64
N GLN A 8 15.15 16.66 21.34
CA GLN A 8 14.21 15.55 21.43
C GLN A 8 12.83 16.00 21.96
N LYS A 9 12.81 16.81 23.01
CA LYS A 9 11.58 17.37 23.57
C LYS A 9 10.83 18.29 22.59
N THR A 10 11.54 19.09 21.81
CA THR A 10 10.96 20.09 20.89
C THR A 10 10.64 19.55 19.50
N SER A 11 11.32 18.47 19.09
CA SER A 11 11.17 17.84 17.76
C SER A 11 9.96 16.93 17.66
N GLY A 12 9.56 16.32 18.78
CA GLY A 12 8.57 15.24 18.81
C GLY A 12 9.08 13.92 18.24
N ILE A 13 10.42 13.75 18.14
CA ILE A 13 11.06 12.46 17.84
C ILE A 13 11.06 11.66 19.13
N ILE A 14 10.48 10.46 19.09
CA ILE A 14 10.35 9.55 20.24
C ILE A 14 11.33 8.40 20.06
N GLY A 15 12.05 8.08 21.13
CA GLY A 15 12.94 6.93 21.20
C GLY A 15 14.21 7.25 21.96
N ASN A 16 14.78 6.19 22.57
CA ASN A 16 16.03 6.26 23.35
C ASN A 16 17.07 5.25 22.83
N THR A 17 16.73 4.49 21.79
CA THR A 17 17.66 3.55 21.17
C THR A 17 18.83 4.28 20.52
N GLU A 18 20.01 3.63 20.48
CA GLU A 18 21.23 4.15 19.87
C GLU A 18 20.98 4.67 18.44
N ALA A 19 20.25 3.89 17.63
CA ALA A 19 19.91 4.27 16.26
C ALA A 19 19.12 5.59 16.14
N ILE A 20 18.29 5.94 17.14
CA ILE A 20 17.59 7.23 17.18
C ILE A 20 18.49 8.34 17.73
N GLN A 21 19.39 8.03 18.66
CA GLN A 21 20.38 8.98 19.15
C GLN A 21 21.32 9.43 18.02
N GLU A 22 21.80 8.51 17.17
CA GLU A 22 22.58 8.84 15.96
C GLU A 22 21.81 9.80 15.03
N VAL A 23 20.51 9.58 14.81
CA VAL A 23 19.66 10.48 14.00
C VAL A 23 19.59 11.87 14.64
N LEU A 24 19.42 11.96 15.97
CA LEU A 24 19.39 13.23 16.69
C LEU A 24 20.72 13.97 16.63
N GLU A 25 21.84 13.25 16.76
CA GLU A 25 23.19 13.81 16.62
C GLU A 25 23.42 14.39 15.22
N MET A 26 23.03 13.63 14.19
CA MET A 26 23.09 14.12 12.81
C MET A 26 22.25 15.39 12.61
N ILE A 27 21.05 15.45 13.18
CA ILE A 27 20.21 16.66 13.13
C ILE A 27 20.92 17.86 13.77
N VAL A 28 21.56 17.65 14.92
CA VAL A 28 22.31 18.73 15.61
C VAL A 28 23.47 19.22 14.75
N GLN A 29 24.19 18.32 14.09
CA GLN A 29 25.35 18.65 13.24
C GLN A 29 24.92 19.39 11.96
N VAL A 30 23.88 18.89 11.26
CA VAL A 30 23.48 19.45 9.95
C VAL A 30 22.52 20.64 10.08
N GLY A 31 21.83 20.78 11.22
CA GLY A 31 20.85 21.84 11.45
C GLY A 31 21.39 23.23 11.13
N PRO A 32 22.49 23.68 11.77
CA PRO A 32 23.05 25.02 11.59
C PRO A 32 23.69 25.29 10.23
N VAL A 33 23.96 24.23 9.44
CA VAL A 33 24.65 24.31 8.16
C VAL A 33 23.63 24.35 7.02
N ASP A 34 23.81 25.27 6.07
CA ASP A 34 22.87 25.43 4.96
C ASP A 34 23.24 24.53 3.77
N ILE A 35 23.09 23.23 3.97
CA ILE A 35 23.37 22.18 3.00
C ILE A 35 22.14 21.35 2.70
N THR A 36 22.12 20.70 1.53
CA THR A 36 21.09 19.72 1.17
C THR A 36 21.20 18.48 2.04
N VAL A 37 20.07 17.97 2.53
CA VAL A 37 20.01 16.77 3.35
C VAL A 37 19.03 15.79 2.73
N LEU A 38 19.48 14.53 2.53
CA LEU A 38 18.65 13.42 2.09
C LEU A 38 18.26 12.57 3.29
N VAL A 39 16.95 12.47 3.56
CA VAL A 39 16.40 11.64 4.63
C VAL A 39 15.85 10.35 4.03
N THR A 40 16.47 9.21 4.37
CA THR A 40 16.04 7.89 3.87
C THR A 40 15.36 7.08 4.96
N GLY A 41 14.52 6.14 4.59
CA GLY A 41 13.83 5.23 5.52
C GLY A 41 12.46 4.81 5.00
N GLU A 42 11.95 3.72 5.54
CA GLU A 42 10.66 3.18 5.13
C GLU A 42 9.49 4.17 5.32
N SER A 43 8.35 3.88 4.64
CA SER A 43 7.15 4.67 4.85
C SER A 43 6.70 4.58 6.32
N GLY A 44 6.24 5.73 6.87
CA GLY A 44 5.74 5.78 8.25
C GLY A 44 6.80 5.78 9.35
N THR A 45 8.11 5.85 9.06
CA THR A 45 9.19 5.89 10.08
C THR A 45 9.33 7.24 10.77
N GLY A 46 8.80 8.32 10.19
CA GLY A 46 8.84 9.67 10.76
C GLY A 46 9.82 10.62 10.07
N LYS A 47 10.18 10.42 8.80
CA LYS A 47 11.06 11.29 7.99
C LYS A 47 10.67 12.77 8.04
N GLU A 48 9.38 13.07 8.01
CA GLU A 48 8.86 14.45 8.11
C GLU A 48 9.21 15.11 9.47
N LYS A 49 9.19 14.34 10.58
CA LYS A 49 9.60 14.83 11.91
C LYS A 49 11.08 15.20 11.91
N VAL A 50 11.92 14.38 11.26
CA VAL A 50 13.35 14.67 11.09
C VAL A 50 13.55 15.95 10.29
N ALA A 51 12.87 16.13 9.16
CA ALA A 51 12.96 17.32 8.33
C ALA A 51 12.54 18.59 9.10
N LYS A 52 11.42 18.52 9.83
CA LYS A 52 10.97 19.63 10.71
C LYS A 52 11.98 19.96 11.79
N SER A 53 12.67 18.94 12.33
CA SER A 53 13.70 19.12 13.36
C SER A 53 14.96 19.78 12.80
N ILE A 54 15.38 19.41 11.60
CA ILE A 54 16.49 20.04 10.88
C ILE A 54 16.18 21.53 10.64
N HIS A 55 14.98 21.84 10.15
CA HIS A 55 14.57 23.22 9.93
C HIS A 55 14.55 24.03 11.23
N LYS A 56 13.95 23.51 12.31
CA LYS A 56 13.91 24.17 13.61
C LYS A 56 15.29 24.41 14.22
N SER A 57 16.28 23.57 13.89
CA SER A 57 17.68 23.70 14.34
C SER A 57 18.52 24.54 13.40
N SER A 58 17.94 25.09 12.32
CA SER A 58 18.65 25.86 11.31
C SER A 58 18.65 27.36 11.60
N LYS A 59 19.47 28.09 10.86
CA LYS A 59 19.47 29.57 10.82
C LYS A 59 18.15 30.13 10.25
N ARG A 60 17.39 29.29 9.51
CA ARG A 60 16.12 29.64 8.85
C ARG A 60 14.89 29.24 9.69
N THR A 61 15.06 29.01 10.99
CA THR A 61 13.97 28.53 11.87
C THR A 61 12.75 29.45 11.94
N HIS A 62 12.90 30.74 11.64
CA HIS A 62 11.81 31.73 11.60
C HIS A 62 11.24 31.95 10.21
N GLU A 63 11.86 31.37 9.19
CA GLU A 63 11.46 31.46 7.81
C GLU A 63 10.46 30.33 7.45
N PRO A 64 9.76 30.41 6.30
CA PRO A 64 8.77 29.41 5.95
C PRO A 64 9.40 28.02 5.74
N LEU A 65 8.73 26.98 6.23
CA LEU A 65 8.96 25.58 5.88
C LEU A 65 7.82 25.11 4.99
N ILE A 66 8.11 24.92 3.73
CA ILE A 66 7.15 24.36 2.75
C ILE A 66 7.35 22.86 2.66
N ILE A 67 6.27 22.10 2.86
CA ILE A 67 6.26 20.63 2.80
C ILE A 67 5.52 20.22 1.55
N VAL A 68 6.18 19.43 0.70
CA VAL A 68 5.63 18.94 -0.57
C VAL A 68 5.80 17.44 -0.62
N ASN A 69 4.72 16.69 -0.77
CA ASN A 69 4.78 15.26 -1.09
C ASN A 69 4.70 15.10 -2.61
N CYS A 70 5.83 14.73 -3.24
CA CYS A 70 5.93 14.58 -4.68
C CYS A 70 5.09 13.40 -5.21
N GLY A 71 4.93 12.33 -4.43
CA GLY A 71 4.12 11.19 -4.82
C GLY A 71 2.60 11.43 -4.76
N ALA A 72 2.17 12.46 -4.02
CA ALA A 72 0.75 12.83 -3.94
C ALA A 72 0.29 13.77 -5.07
N ILE A 73 1.22 14.31 -5.85
CA ILE A 73 0.93 15.25 -6.94
C ILE A 73 0.97 14.47 -8.26
N PRO A 74 -0.10 14.48 -9.09
CA PRO A 74 -0.07 13.85 -10.40
C PRO A 74 1.06 14.38 -11.29
N GLU A 75 1.70 13.50 -12.09
CA GLU A 75 2.85 13.85 -12.95
C GLU A 75 2.58 15.05 -13.86
N GLY A 76 1.37 15.14 -14.44
CA GLY A 76 1.01 16.22 -15.37
C GLY A 76 0.94 17.62 -14.75
N ILE A 77 0.94 17.75 -13.42
CA ILE A 77 0.84 19.05 -12.74
C ILE A 77 1.98 19.31 -11.74
N ILE A 78 2.80 18.31 -11.42
CA ILE A 78 3.88 18.44 -10.43
C ILE A 78 4.85 19.59 -10.77
N GLU A 79 5.18 19.76 -12.05
CA GLU A 79 6.04 20.82 -12.51
C GLU A 79 5.43 22.20 -12.25
N SER A 80 4.14 22.35 -12.56
CA SER A 80 3.39 23.59 -12.32
C SER A 80 3.26 23.92 -10.83
N GLU A 81 3.10 22.93 -9.97
CA GLU A 81 3.03 23.14 -8.53
C GLU A 81 4.39 23.52 -7.93
N LEU A 82 5.48 22.86 -8.38
CA LEU A 82 6.82 23.14 -7.87
C LEU A 82 7.36 24.50 -8.34
N PHE A 83 7.26 24.79 -9.65
CA PHE A 83 7.91 25.96 -10.26
C PHE A 83 6.95 27.10 -10.60
N GLY A 84 5.64 26.86 -10.55
CA GLY A 84 4.61 27.81 -10.95
C GLY A 84 4.35 27.82 -12.46
N HIS A 85 3.34 28.53 -12.89
CA HIS A 85 2.98 28.66 -14.29
C HIS A 85 2.51 30.05 -14.66
N LYS A 86 2.61 30.38 -15.94
CA LYS A 86 2.02 31.55 -16.57
C LYS A 86 0.63 31.23 -17.10
N LYS A 87 -0.19 32.28 -17.17
CA LYS A 87 -1.50 32.22 -17.82
C LYS A 87 -1.37 31.65 -19.24
N GLY A 88 -2.18 30.65 -19.56
CA GLY A 88 -2.18 30.00 -20.88
C GLY A 88 -1.08 28.94 -21.09
N ALA A 89 -0.30 28.59 -20.07
CA ALA A 89 0.78 27.59 -20.16
C ALA A 89 0.25 26.18 -20.52
N PHE A 90 -0.96 25.86 -20.14
CA PHE A 90 -1.67 24.61 -20.45
C PHE A 90 -3.19 24.83 -20.41
N THR A 91 -3.96 23.84 -20.88
CA THR A 91 -5.43 23.87 -20.84
C THR A 91 -5.92 23.90 -19.38
N GLY A 92 -6.46 25.05 -18.94
CA GLY A 92 -6.86 25.26 -17.54
C GLY A 92 -6.00 26.26 -16.76
N ALA A 93 -4.89 26.76 -17.32
CA ALA A 93 -4.08 27.82 -16.72
C ALA A 93 -4.76 29.20 -16.92
N GLY A 94 -5.76 29.51 -16.07
CA GLY A 94 -6.54 30.76 -16.14
C GLY A 94 -5.74 32.00 -15.78
N ASP A 95 -4.87 31.89 -14.79
CA ASP A 95 -4.08 32.98 -14.22
C ASP A 95 -2.63 32.55 -13.94
N ASP A 96 -1.75 33.53 -13.66
CA ASP A 96 -0.39 33.29 -13.20
C ASP A 96 -0.41 32.71 -11.78
N ARG A 97 0.32 31.60 -11.55
CA ARG A 97 0.42 31.00 -10.20
C ARG A 97 1.89 30.82 -9.80
N LYS A 98 2.18 31.20 -8.56
CA LYS A 98 3.49 30.99 -7.94
C LYS A 98 3.65 29.51 -7.55
N GLY A 99 4.86 28.97 -7.78
CA GLY A 99 5.22 27.61 -7.35
C GLY A 99 5.73 27.56 -5.92
N TYR A 100 5.93 26.32 -5.43
CA TYR A 100 6.45 26.08 -4.08
C TYR A 100 7.86 26.63 -3.89
N PHE A 101 8.75 26.60 -4.90
CA PHE A 101 10.09 27.18 -4.79
C PHE A 101 10.08 28.70 -4.65
N GLU A 102 9.12 29.36 -5.26
CA GLU A 102 8.96 30.81 -5.09
C GLU A 102 8.41 31.15 -3.69
N THR A 103 7.49 30.33 -3.19
CA THR A 103 6.89 30.50 -1.86
C THR A 103 7.88 30.17 -0.74
N ALA A 104 8.79 29.21 -0.98
CA ALA A 104 9.82 28.80 -0.01
C ALA A 104 11.05 29.72 0.02
N ASN A 105 11.08 30.79 -0.80
CA ASN A 105 12.24 31.67 -0.89
C ASN A 105 12.65 32.20 0.48
N LYS A 106 13.96 32.19 0.78
CA LYS A 106 14.63 32.44 2.06
C LYS A 106 14.38 31.40 3.15
N GLY A 107 13.44 30.49 2.94
CA GLY A 107 13.05 29.44 3.86
C GLY A 107 13.68 28.08 3.57
N THR A 108 12.90 27.05 3.84
CA THR A 108 13.25 25.64 3.62
C THR A 108 12.12 24.96 2.85
N ILE A 109 12.46 24.14 1.87
CA ILE A 109 11.53 23.22 1.22
C ILE A 109 11.86 21.78 1.61
N PHE A 110 10.85 21.05 2.02
CA PHE A 110 10.93 19.60 2.27
C PHE A 110 10.19 18.87 1.16
N LEU A 111 10.93 18.09 0.36
CA LEU A 111 10.42 17.29 -0.75
C LEU A 111 10.32 15.83 -0.28
N ASP A 112 9.13 15.39 0.11
CA ASP A 112 8.90 13.98 0.46
C ASP A 112 8.63 13.16 -0.81
N GLU A 113 9.02 11.87 -0.76
CA GLU A 113 8.89 10.93 -1.87
C GLU A 113 9.56 11.43 -3.17
N ILE A 114 10.77 11.99 -3.04
CA ILE A 114 11.52 12.55 -4.19
C ILE A 114 11.78 11.52 -5.30
N GLY A 115 11.82 10.23 -4.97
CA GLY A 115 11.95 9.14 -5.93
C GLY A 115 10.72 8.90 -6.82
N GLU A 116 9.61 9.64 -6.60
CA GLU A 116 8.40 9.59 -7.44
C GLU A 116 8.37 10.69 -8.50
N THR A 117 9.38 11.59 -8.50
CA THR A 117 9.40 12.72 -9.45
C THR A 117 9.71 12.25 -10.88
N PRO A 118 8.98 12.73 -11.90
CA PRO A 118 9.29 12.47 -13.32
C PRO A 118 10.66 13.01 -13.73
N LEU A 119 11.31 12.37 -14.70
CA LEU A 119 12.64 12.75 -15.19
C LEU A 119 12.73 14.21 -15.66
N GLU A 120 11.67 14.75 -16.29
CA GLU A 120 11.61 16.14 -16.73
C GLU A 120 11.66 17.11 -15.54
N THR A 121 10.92 16.80 -14.48
CA THR A 121 10.94 17.57 -13.23
C THR A 121 12.30 17.48 -12.54
N GLN A 122 12.96 16.32 -12.58
CA GLN A 122 14.30 16.12 -12.00
C GLN A 122 15.34 17.05 -12.65
N VAL A 123 15.27 17.29 -13.97
CA VAL A 123 16.16 18.24 -14.68
C VAL A 123 16.03 19.65 -14.13
N LYS A 124 14.79 20.09 -13.85
CA LYS A 124 14.53 21.44 -13.29
C LYS A 124 14.92 21.54 -11.84
N LEU A 125 14.70 20.47 -11.06
CA LEU A 125 15.15 20.38 -9.67
C LEU A 125 16.67 20.49 -9.56
N LEU A 126 17.43 19.88 -10.47
CA LEU A 126 18.88 19.98 -10.48
C LEU A 126 19.34 21.43 -10.64
N ARG A 127 18.72 22.21 -11.53
CA ARG A 127 19.06 23.64 -11.71
C ARG A 127 18.83 24.47 -10.45
N VAL A 128 17.74 24.18 -9.72
CA VAL A 128 17.48 24.83 -8.43
C VAL A 128 18.52 24.45 -7.39
N LEU A 129 18.93 23.18 -7.33
CA LEU A 129 19.94 22.67 -6.39
C LEU A 129 21.35 23.21 -6.68
N GLU A 130 21.68 23.49 -7.95
CA GLU A 130 23.00 23.99 -8.34
C GLU A 130 23.10 25.51 -8.25
N ASN A 131 22.14 26.20 -8.85
CA ASN A 131 22.22 27.64 -9.10
C ASN A 131 21.13 28.43 -8.37
N GLY A 132 20.15 27.79 -7.75
CA GLY A 132 18.97 28.48 -7.21
C GLY A 132 18.05 29.01 -8.31
N GLU A 133 18.15 28.51 -9.55
CA GLU A 133 17.43 29.02 -10.71
C GLU A 133 16.31 28.10 -11.17
N PHE A 134 15.19 28.70 -11.58
CA PHE A 134 14.09 27.99 -12.21
C PHE A 134 13.30 28.87 -13.17
N ILE A 135 12.48 28.26 -14.00
CA ILE A 135 11.60 28.93 -14.95
C ILE A 135 10.19 28.39 -14.73
N ARG A 136 9.19 29.27 -14.69
CA ARG A 136 7.79 28.88 -14.63
C ARG A 136 7.36 28.18 -15.91
N VAL A 137 6.40 27.27 -15.80
CA VAL A 137 5.82 26.62 -16.98
C VAL A 137 5.17 27.66 -17.89
N GLY A 138 5.52 27.64 -19.19
CA GLY A 138 5.05 28.61 -20.16
C GLY A 138 5.69 29.99 -20.09
N ASP A 139 6.77 30.16 -19.31
CA ASP A 139 7.56 31.42 -19.25
C ASP A 139 8.95 31.18 -19.86
N SER A 140 9.62 32.27 -20.25
CA SER A 140 11.04 32.28 -20.67
C SER A 140 11.94 32.95 -19.64
N LYS A 141 11.36 33.59 -18.60
CA LYS A 141 12.09 34.37 -17.60
C LYS A 141 12.65 33.44 -16.51
N THR A 142 13.97 33.51 -16.32
CA THR A 142 14.64 32.84 -15.20
C THR A 142 14.34 33.59 -13.89
N LEU A 143 13.93 32.85 -12.88
CA LEU A 143 13.71 33.29 -11.51
C LEU A 143 14.79 32.71 -10.61
N HIS A 144 15.13 33.39 -9.53
CA HIS A 144 16.07 32.94 -8.52
C HIS A 144 15.38 32.72 -7.20
N THR A 145 15.79 31.68 -6.47
CA THR A 145 15.33 31.38 -5.12
C THR A 145 16.53 31.03 -4.22
N ASP A 146 16.51 31.55 -3.02
CA ASP A 146 17.43 31.16 -1.95
C ASP A 146 16.69 30.23 -0.99
N VAL A 147 16.74 28.93 -1.24
CA VAL A 147 15.99 27.93 -0.48
C VAL A 147 16.89 26.80 -0.02
N ARG A 148 16.78 26.42 1.26
CA ARG A 148 17.38 25.20 1.77
C ARG A 148 16.51 24.01 1.38
N ILE A 149 17.12 22.96 0.83
CA ILE A 149 16.40 21.77 0.37
C ILE A 149 16.67 20.60 1.33
N ILE A 150 15.59 19.97 1.79
CA ILE A 150 15.61 18.68 2.48
C ILE A 150 14.76 17.74 1.65
N ALA A 151 15.34 16.63 1.18
CA ALA A 151 14.62 15.63 0.40
C ALA A 151 14.41 14.36 1.22
N ALA A 152 13.32 13.65 1.00
CA ALA A 152 13.07 12.37 1.64
C ALA A 152 12.60 11.32 0.63
N THR A 153 12.93 10.06 0.91
CA THR A 153 12.47 8.94 0.09
C THR A 153 12.41 7.64 0.90
N ASN A 154 11.51 6.76 0.53
CA ASN A 154 11.45 5.37 0.97
C ASN A 154 12.04 4.42 -0.08
N LYS A 155 12.33 4.90 -1.30
CA LYS A 155 12.90 4.12 -2.40
C LYS A 155 14.43 4.12 -2.34
N ASN A 156 15.03 3.06 -2.87
CA ASN A 156 16.47 3.03 -3.10
C ASN A 156 16.80 3.81 -4.39
N LEU A 157 17.27 5.07 -4.23
CA LEU A 157 17.61 5.92 -5.37
C LEU A 157 18.71 5.35 -6.25
N GLU A 158 19.68 4.60 -5.69
CA GLU A 158 20.75 3.95 -6.48
C GLU A 158 20.17 2.93 -7.46
N SER A 159 19.16 2.18 -7.01
CA SER A 159 18.43 1.24 -7.87
C SER A 159 17.66 1.96 -8.97
N LEU A 160 17.02 3.10 -8.66
CA LEU A 160 16.31 3.91 -9.65
C LEU A 160 17.28 4.52 -10.68
N VAL A 161 18.46 4.96 -10.25
CA VAL A 161 19.53 5.43 -11.17
C VAL A 161 19.95 4.32 -12.13
N LYS A 162 20.15 3.08 -11.63
CA LYS A 162 20.52 1.93 -12.48
C LYS A 162 19.42 1.56 -13.49
N LYS A 163 18.15 1.77 -13.13
CA LYS A 163 16.99 1.54 -14.02
C LYS A 163 16.77 2.69 -15.02
N GLY A 164 17.37 3.85 -14.81
CA GLY A 164 17.16 5.06 -15.62
C GLY A 164 15.94 5.89 -15.18
N ASP A 165 15.28 5.54 -14.08
CA ASP A 165 14.11 6.24 -13.54
C ASP A 165 14.49 7.47 -12.67
N PHE A 166 15.78 7.57 -12.31
CA PHE A 166 16.31 8.71 -11.55
C PHE A 166 17.67 9.15 -12.12
N ARG A 167 17.88 10.44 -12.23
CA ARG A 167 19.12 10.99 -12.80
C ARG A 167 20.27 10.86 -11.81
N GLN A 168 21.40 10.42 -12.31
CA GLN A 168 22.64 10.24 -11.53
C GLN A 168 23.17 11.57 -10.95
N ASP A 169 23.12 12.65 -11.74
CA ASP A 169 23.58 13.97 -11.33
C ASP A 169 22.74 14.53 -10.16
N LEU A 170 21.42 14.44 -10.24
CA LEU A 170 20.52 14.81 -9.16
C LEU A 170 20.74 13.97 -7.90
N TYR A 171 20.94 12.66 -8.06
CA TYR A 171 21.22 11.77 -6.93
C TYR A 171 22.45 12.22 -6.14
N TYR A 172 23.58 12.50 -6.80
CA TYR A 172 24.79 12.96 -6.11
C TYR A 172 24.61 14.33 -5.48
N ARG A 173 23.83 15.20 -6.08
CA ARG A 173 23.56 16.54 -5.52
C ARG A 173 22.67 16.49 -4.29
N LEU A 174 21.70 15.56 -4.24
CA LEU A 174 20.84 15.32 -3.07
C LEU A 174 21.59 14.59 -1.95
N LYS A 175 22.49 13.66 -2.27
CA LYS A 175 23.23 12.81 -1.29
C LYS A 175 24.45 13.53 -0.67
N THR A 176 24.39 14.85 -0.50
CA THR A 176 25.48 15.59 0.16
C THR A 176 25.65 15.15 1.59
N VAL A 177 24.57 15.07 2.37
CA VAL A 177 24.49 14.43 3.68
C VAL A 177 23.25 13.57 3.71
N SER A 178 23.39 12.32 4.19
CA SER A 178 22.27 11.39 4.31
C SER A 178 21.98 11.04 5.76
N ILE A 179 20.70 11.12 6.14
CA ILE A 179 20.21 10.67 7.45
C ILE A 179 19.27 9.48 7.21
N HIS A 180 19.63 8.32 7.77
CA HIS A 180 18.78 7.15 7.71
C HIS A 180 17.89 7.04 8.95
N VAL A 181 16.55 7.00 8.74
CA VAL A 181 15.59 6.83 9.83
C VAL A 181 15.25 5.34 9.96
N PRO A 182 15.62 4.69 11.07
CA PRO A 182 15.44 3.25 11.23
C PRO A 182 13.97 2.85 11.28
N ALA A 183 13.66 1.67 10.72
CA ALA A 183 12.34 1.06 10.82
C ALA A 183 12.00 0.72 12.28
N LEU A 184 10.70 0.67 12.62
CA LEU A 184 10.26 0.42 14.00
C LEU A 184 10.74 -0.93 14.54
N ARG A 185 10.83 -1.97 13.68
CA ARG A 185 11.35 -3.29 14.02
C ARG A 185 12.86 -3.30 14.39
N GLN A 186 13.62 -2.26 14.02
CA GLN A 186 15.03 -2.09 14.38
C GLN A 186 15.20 -1.33 15.70
N ARG A 187 14.09 -0.77 16.25
CA ARG A 187 14.06 -0.03 17.52
C ARG A 187 12.86 -0.45 18.38
N VAL A 188 12.68 -1.76 18.51
CA VAL A 188 11.53 -2.35 19.22
C VAL A 188 11.44 -1.90 20.68
N GLU A 189 12.55 -1.53 21.29
CA GLU A 189 12.61 -1.03 22.68
C GLU A 189 11.85 0.29 22.83
N ASP A 190 11.83 1.13 21.79
CA ASP A 190 11.10 2.40 21.79
C ASP A 190 9.58 2.22 21.65
N LEU A 191 9.08 1.02 21.26
CA LEU A 191 7.69 0.78 20.99
C LEU A 191 6.79 1.16 22.19
N SER A 192 7.17 0.82 23.39
CA SER A 192 6.40 1.15 24.59
C SER A 192 6.23 2.66 24.80
N LEU A 193 7.27 3.45 24.46
CA LEU A 193 7.22 4.91 24.52
C LEU A 193 6.25 5.49 23.49
N PHE A 194 6.22 4.91 22.29
CA PHE A 194 5.25 5.30 21.26
C PHE A 194 3.82 4.98 21.67
N VAL A 195 3.57 3.77 22.17
CA VAL A 195 2.24 3.34 22.61
C VAL A 195 1.71 4.27 23.69
N GLU A 196 2.49 4.51 24.73
CA GLU A 196 2.14 5.40 25.84
C GLU A 196 1.84 6.82 25.33
N ARG A 197 2.72 7.37 24.50
CA ARG A 197 2.57 8.72 23.95
C ARG A 197 1.31 8.86 23.11
N PHE A 198 1.06 7.91 22.20
CA PHE A 198 -0.12 7.97 21.33
C PHE A 198 -1.42 7.76 22.12
N ALA A 199 -1.39 6.85 23.10
CA ALA A 199 -2.55 6.62 23.95
C ALA A 199 -2.90 7.90 24.76
N LEU A 200 -1.93 8.52 25.42
CA LEU A 200 -2.14 9.75 26.17
C LEU A 200 -2.59 10.92 25.29
N GLU A 201 -1.99 11.08 24.10
CA GLU A 201 -2.38 12.12 23.15
C GLU A 201 -3.82 11.93 22.67
N PHE A 202 -4.18 10.69 22.29
CA PHE A 202 -5.49 10.36 21.76
C PHE A 202 -6.60 10.47 22.82
N THR A 203 -6.38 9.92 24.00
CA THR A 203 -7.39 9.91 25.09
C THR A 203 -7.63 11.31 25.62
N ARG A 204 -6.59 12.15 25.71
CA ARG A 204 -6.73 13.55 26.11
C ARG A 204 -7.55 14.37 25.10
N THR A 205 -7.42 14.09 23.81
CA THR A 205 -8.15 14.83 22.76
C THR A 205 -9.61 14.41 22.66
N ASN A 206 -9.92 13.14 23.00
CA ASN A 206 -11.26 12.55 22.83
C ASN A 206 -12.00 12.32 24.14
N ASP A 207 -11.51 12.81 25.28
CA ASP A 207 -12.10 12.62 26.63
C ASP A 207 -12.36 11.14 26.99
N ILE A 208 -11.48 10.23 26.53
CA ILE A 208 -11.55 8.81 26.82
C ILE A 208 -10.72 8.51 28.05
N VAL A 209 -11.26 7.70 28.97
CA VAL A 209 -10.51 7.24 30.14
C VAL A 209 -9.44 6.26 29.71
N TYR A 210 -8.17 6.57 30.03
CA TYR A 210 -7.05 5.67 29.70
C TYR A 210 -6.68 4.81 30.92
N ARG A 211 -6.79 3.48 30.78
CA ARG A 211 -6.45 2.49 31.82
C ARG A 211 -5.14 1.74 31.56
N GLY A 212 -4.46 2.07 30.49
CA GLY A 212 -3.14 1.52 30.12
C GLY A 212 -3.21 0.22 29.33
N PHE A 213 -2.03 -0.21 28.86
CA PHE A 213 -1.81 -1.52 28.24
C PHE A 213 -1.20 -2.49 29.25
N MET A 214 -1.61 -3.75 29.21
CA MET A 214 -0.96 -4.79 30.00
C MET A 214 0.46 -5.09 29.48
N PRO A 215 1.40 -5.47 30.34
CA PRO A 215 2.76 -5.82 29.92
C PRO A 215 2.82 -6.92 28.85
N GLU A 216 1.91 -7.90 28.92
CA GLU A 216 1.76 -8.99 27.94
C GLU A 216 1.32 -8.46 26.57
N ALA A 217 0.41 -7.49 26.56
CA ALA A 217 -0.03 -6.80 25.33
C ALA A 217 1.15 -6.09 24.64
N ILE A 218 1.95 -5.35 25.42
CA ILE A 218 3.16 -4.68 24.89
C ILE A 218 4.18 -5.70 24.38
N ARG A 219 4.39 -6.85 25.08
CA ARG A 219 5.29 -7.92 24.59
C ARG A 219 4.83 -8.47 23.24
N LEU A 220 3.53 -8.72 23.09
CA LEU A 220 2.97 -9.19 21.83
C LEU A 220 3.15 -8.15 20.69
N MET A 221 2.90 -6.88 20.99
CA MET A 221 3.12 -5.79 20.02
C MET A 221 4.59 -5.66 19.58
N LYS A 222 5.54 -5.97 20.47
CA LYS A 222 6.98 -5.99 20.15
C LYS A 222 7.39 -7.12 19.20
N GLN A 223 6.61 -8.19 19.11
CA GLN A 223 6.86 -9.33 18.21
C GLN A 223 6.36 -9.09 16.78
N TYR A 224 5.49 -8.10 16.60
CA TYR A 224 4.94 -7.77 15.29
C TYR A 224 5.90 -6.87 14.50
N ASN A 225 6.00 -7.07 13.19
CA ASN A 225 7.00 -6.41 12.34
C ASN A 225 6.69 -4.95 11.98
N TRP A 226 5.45 -4.51 12.17
CA TRP A 226 4.98 -3.15 11.87
C TRP A 226 5.39 -2.66 10.48
N PRO A 227 4.91 -3.25 9.37
CA PRO A 227 5.30 -2.87 8.01
C PRO A 227 5.00 -1.40 7.70
N GLY A 228 3.94 -0.82 8.28
CA GLY A 228 3.64 0.61 8.22
C GLY A 228 4.31 1.45 9.30
N ASN A 229 5.27 0.87 10.05
CA ASN A 229 6.09 1.54 11.05
C ASN A 229 5.28 2.32 12.10
N VAL A 230 5.72 3.53 12.43
CA VAL A 230 5.10 4.39 13.45
C VAL A 230 3.69 4.84 13.04
N ARG A 231 3.44 4.98 11.73
CA ARG A 231 2.09 5.33 11.23
C ARG A 231 1.08 4.23 11.50
N GLU A 232 1.45 2.99 11.24
CA GLU A 232 0.62 1.82 11.52
C GLU A 232 0.41 1.65 13.02
N LEU A 233 1.47 1.74 13.82
CA LEU A 233 1.40 1.64 15.27
C LEU A 233 0.46 2.71 15.86
N LYS A 234 0.54 3.95 15.39
CA LYS A 234 -0.35 5.04 15.82
C LYS A 234 -1.81 4.68 15.53
N ASN A 235 -2.12 4.31 14.30
CA ASN A 235 -3.48 3.92 13.90
C ASN A 235 -4.00 2.72 14.69
N PHE A 236 -3.12 1.75 14.98
CA PHE A 236 -3.45 0.58 15.80
C PHE A 236 -3.83 0.99 17.22
N VAL A 237 -3.02 1.83 17.88
CA VAL A 237 -3.28 2.30 19.25
C VAL A 237 -4.57 3.10 19.33
N GLU A 238 -4.78 4.05 18.43
CA GLU A 238 -6.01 4.86 18.37
C GLU A 238 -7.24 3.97 18.17
N SER A 239 -7.18 3.05 17.23
CA SER A 239 -8.29 2.16 16.91
C SER A 239 -8.62 1.19 18.05
N ILE A 240 -7.62 0.64 18.78
CA ILE A 240 -7.90 -0.28 19.89
C ILE A 240 -8.53 0.47 21.07
N LEU A 241 -8.10 1.70 21.34
CA LEU A 241 -8.69 2.55 22.40
C LEU A 241 -10.15 2.91 22.12
N VAL A 242 -10.51 3.13 20.87
CA VAL A 242 -11.90 3.38 20.46
C VAL A 242 -12.75 2.11 20.63
N LEU A 243 -12.28 0.97 20.11
CA LEU A 243 -13.04 -0.28 20.11
C LEU A 243 -13.26 -0.82 21.53
N GLU A 244 -12.25 -0.75 22.38
CA GLU A 244 -12.30 -1.23 23.75
C GLU A 244 -12.74 -0.14 24.76
N LYS A 245 -13.27 0.99 24.26
CA LYS A 245 -13.85 2.09 25.05
C LYS A 245 -12.96 2.56 26.23
N GLY A 246 -11.64 2.54 26.03
CA GLY A 246 -10.66 2.94 27.04
C GLY A 246 -10.46 1.92 28.17
N GLU A 247 -10.95 0.70 28.05
CA GLU A 247 -10.61 -0.37 28.99
C GLU A 247 -9.11 -0.71 28.95
N ARG A 248 -8.65 -1.43 29.98
CA ARG A 248 -7.25 -1.86 30.02
C ARG A 248 -6.98 -2.88 28.94
N VAL A 249 -6.06 -2.54 28.01
CA VAL A 249 -5.80 -3.35 26.83
C VAL A 249 -5.03 -4.62 27.21
N THR A 250 -5.62 -5.78 26.93
CA THR A 250 -5.05 -7.11 27.17
C THR A 250 -4.35 -7.67 25.95
N SER A 251 -3.56 -8.75 26.11
CA SER A 251 -2.92 -9.47 24.99
C SER A 251 -3.94 -10.06 24.03
N GLU A 252 -5.09 -10.53 24.50
CA GLU A 252 -6.16 -11.10 23.67
C GLU A 252 -6.78 -10.06 22.73
N MET A 253 -7.00 -8.82 23.24
CA MET A 253 -7.50 -7.71 22.43
C MET A 253 -6.51 -7.34 21.32
N VAL A 254 -5.23 -7.30 21.64
CA VAL A 254 -4.15 -7.04 20.67
C VAL A 254 -4.08 -8.16 19.62
N GLU A 255 -4.10 -9.42 20.05
CA GLU A 255 -4.04 -10.58 19.16
C GLU A 255 -5.24 -10.61 18.21
N ARG A 256 -6.46 -10.45 18.73
CA ARG A 256 -7.69 -10.38 17.92
C ARG A 256 -7.60 -9.31 16.83
N LYS A 257 -6.95 -8.18 17.13
CA LYS A 257 -6.81 -7.08 16.18
C LYS A 257 -5.67 -7.27 15.18
N LEU A 258 -4.59 -7.95 15.57
CA LEU A 258 -3.46 -8.25 14.67
C LEU A 258 -3.74 -9.46 13.74
N ARG A 259 -4.58 -10.42 14.17
CA ARG A 259 -4.93 -11.62 13.39
C ARG A 259 -5.46 -11.32 11.97
N PRO A 260 -6.39 -10.38 11.73
CA PRO A 260 -6.88 -10.08 10.40
C PRO A 260 -5.77 -9.62 9.43
N SER A 261 -4.76 -8.92 9.95
CA SER A 261 -3.60 -8.50 9.15
C SER A 261 -2.71 -9.67 8.73
N LEU A 262 -2.61 -10.70 9.58
CA LEU A 262 -1.88 -11.93 9.29
C LEU A 262 -2.68 -12.83 8.33
N GLU A 263 -3.98 -12.98 8.54
CA GLU A 263 -4.86 -13.79 7.69
C GLU A 263 -5.08 -13.15 6.32
N THR A 264 -5.20 -11.82 6.24
CA THR A 264 -5.32 -11.10 4.96
C THR A 264 -4.03 -11.23 4.13
N ALA A 265 -2.87 -11.27 4.78
CA ALA A 265 -1.61 -11.59 4.10
C ALA A 265 -1.53 -13.05 3.64
N LEU A 266 -2.25 -13.97 4.31
CA LEU A 266 -2.29 -15.38 3.98
C LEU A 266 -3.44 -15.76 3.01
N GLN A 267 -4.56 -15.01 3.01
CA GLN A 267 -5.78 -15.35 2.27
C GLN A 267 -5.97 -14.64 0.94
N ASN A 268 -5.16 -13.63 0.60
CA ASN A 268 -5.24 -12.97 -0.71
C ASN A 268 -4.06 -13.33 -1.61
N PRO A 269 -4.13 -14.45 -2.36
CA PRO A 269 -3.14 -14.80 -3.38
C PRO A 269 -3.16 -13.85 -4.60
N HIS A 270 -4.14 -12.95 -4.68
CA HIS A 270 -4.38 -12.05 -5.83
C HIS A 270 -4.13 -10.56 -5.55
N LEU A 271 -3.66 -10.17 -4.36
CA LEU A 271 -3.12 -8.82 -4.20
C LEU A 271 -1.82 -8.75 -5.00
N PRO A 272 -1.64 -7.73 -5.86
CA PRO A 272 -0.36 -7.52 -6.52
C PRO A 272 0.69 -7.34 -5.42
N VAL A 273 1.52 -8.35 -5.25
CA VAL A 273 2.73 -8.25 -4.45
C VAL A 273 3.56 -7.21 -5.17
N LEU A 274 3.87 -6.10 -4.51
CA LEU A 274 4.88 -5.16 -4.99
C LEU A 274 6.19 -5.95 -5.09
N VAL A 275 6.47 -6.44 -6.29
CA VAL A 275 7.63 -7.27 -6.60
C VAL A 275 8.84 -6.34 -6.71
N ASP A 276 9.44 -6.02 -5.58
CA ASP A 276 10.79 -5.44 -5.52
C ASP A 276 11.82 -6.50 -5.10
N GLN A 277 11.50 -7.78 -5.35
CA GLN A 277 12.39 -8.91 -5.07
C GLN A 277 12.71 -9.69 -6.35
N SER A 278 13.94 -10.18 -6.46
CA SER A 278 14.36 -11.00 -7.59
C SER A 278 13.43 -12.21 -7.78
N PRO A 279 13.13 -12.64 -9.02
CA PRO A 279 12.21 -13.75 -9.33
C PRO A 279 12.46 -15.02 -8.51
N GLU A 280 13.73 -15.33 -8.25
CA GLU A 280 14.16 -16.51 -7.47
C GLU A 280 13.73 -16.47 -5.99
N ARG A 281 13.63 -15.28 -5.38
CA ARG A 281 13.14 -15.15 -4.00
C ARG A 281 11.64 -15.32 -3.89
N VAL A 282 10.89 -14.83 -4.87
CA VAL A 282 9.42 -14.99 -4.93
C VAL A 282 9.06 -16.45 -5.13
N GLU A 283 9.81 -17.16 -5.97
CA GLU A 283 9.62 -18.59 -6.24
C GLU A 283 9.94 -19.45 -5.00
N ASN A 284 11.02 -19.15 -4.30
CA ASN A 284 11.38 -19.82 -3.04
C ASN A 284 10.36 -19.53 -1.91
N GLU A 285 9.82 -18.33 -1.84
CA GLU A 285 8.80 -17.96 -0.85
C GLU A 285 7.45 -18.64 -1.14
N LEU A 286 7.08 -18.80 -2.43
CA LEU A 286 5.93 -19.58 -2.86
C LEU A 286 6.09 -21.07 -2.53
N ILE A 287 7.27 -21.64 -2.77
CA ILE A 287 7.57 -23.04 -2.45
C ILE A 287 7.51 -23.27 -0.93
N LEU A 288 8.12 -22.40 -0.13
CA LEU A 288 8.04 -22.48 1.33
C LEU A 288 6.61 -22.37 1.85
N ARG A 289 5.79 -21.54 1.22
CA ARG A 289 4.37 -21.37 1.56
C ARG A 289 3.57 -22.63 1.24
N GLN A 290 3.80 -23.25 0.08
CA GLN A 290 3.17 -24.52 -0.27
C GLN A 290 3.58 -25.66 0.66
N LEU A 291 4.86 -25.72 1.04
CA LEU A 291 5.35 -26.69 2.02
C LEU A 291 4.72 -26.50 3.41
N PHE A 292 4.48 -25.26 3.82
CA PHE A 292 3.82 -24.96 5.09
C PHE A 292 2.35 -25.39 5.09
N LEU A 293 1.61 -25.13 4.00
CA LEU A 293 0.22 -25.57 3.84
C LEU A 293 0.12 -27.11 3.82
N LEU A 294 0.99 -27.79 3.07
CA LEU A 294 1.07 -29.24 3.06
C LEU A 294 1.35 -29.82 4.46
N ARG A 295 2.23 -29.18 5.23
CA ARG A 295 2.51 -29.61 6.61
C ARG A 295 1.28 -29.46 7.50
N GLN A 296 0.51 -28.39 7.34
CA GLN A 296 -0.72 -28.15 8.10
C GLN A 296 -1.80 -29.20 7.74
N ASP A 297 -1.95 -29.53 6.45
CA ASP A 297 -2.86 -30.57 5.98
C ASP A 297 -2.46 -31.96 6.52
N VAL A 298 -1.17 -32.27 6.52
CA VAL A 298 -0.65 -33.52 7.12
C VAL A 298 -0.87 -33.56 8.63
N GLU A 299 -0.77 -32.46 9.36
CA GLU A 299 -1.10 -32.42 10.81
C GLU A 299 -2.59 -32.61 11.07
N ILE A 300 -3.46 -32.07 10.22
CA ILE A 300 -4.91 -32.27 10.29
C ILE A 300 -5.25 -33.75 10.02
N ILE A 301 -4.68 -34.31 8.96
CA ILE A 301 -4.86 -35.74 8.63
C ILE A 301 -4.36 -36.64 9.79
N ARG A 302 -3.21 -36.30 10.38
CA ARG A 302 -2.65 -37.04 11.50
C ARG A 302 -3.51 -36.94 12.78
N LYS A 303 -4.13 -35.80 13.05
CA LYS A 303 -5.10 -35.64 14.12
C LYS A 303 -6.35 -36.46 13.88
N VAL A 304 -6.90 -36.43 12.67
CA VAL A 304 -8.08 -37.22 12.31
C VAL A 304 -7.77 -38.72 12.38
N MET A 305 -6.59 -39.16 11.97
CA MET A 305 -6.16 -40.56 12.09
C MET A 305 -5.96 -40.99 13.56
N ASN A 306 -5.36 -40.15 14.40
CA ASN A 306 -5.17 -40.45 15.82
C ASN A 306 -6.50 -40.42 16.61
N GLU A 307 -7.48 -39.62 16.20
CA GLU A 307 -8.84 -39.63 16.78
C GLU A 307 -9.66 -40.84 16.34
N GLN A 308 -9.28 -41.53 15.27
CA GLN A 308 -9.90 -42.78 14.80
C GLN A 308 -9.30 -44.05 15.45
N GLU A 309 -8.20 -43.98 16.19
CA GLU A 309 -7.66 -45.11 16.95
C GLU A 309 -8.44 -45.42 18.25
N ILE A 310 -9.49 -44.65 18.59
CA ILE A 310 -10.44 -45.00 19.69
C ILE A 310 -11.73 -45.52 19.07
N GLY A 311 -11.67 -46.69 18.48
CA GLY A 311 -12.88 -47.33 17.97
C GLY A 311 -12.61 -48.53 17.03
N ASN A 312 -11.87 -49.52 17.52
CA ASN A 312 -11.62 -50.78 16.79
C ASN A 312 -12.88 -51.63 16.54
N ASP A 313 -14.07 -51.17 16.89
CA ASP A 313 -15.34 -51.86 16.64
C ASP A 313 -16.05 -51.43 15.35
N THR A 314 -15.72 -50.28 14.78
CA THR A 314 -16.41 -49.78 13.57
C THR A 314 -15.85 -50.35 12.28
N LEU A 315 -14.61 -50.84 12.28
CA LEU A 315 -14.00 -51.48 11.10
C LEU A 315 -14.50 -52.89 10.85
N ARG A 316 -15.13 -53.55 11.80
CA ARG A 316 -15.79 -54.89 11.59
C ARG A 316 -17.10 -54.75 10.83
N TYR A 317 -17.83 -53.66 10.96
CA TYR A 317 -19.12 -53.45 10.27
C TYR A 317 -18.98 -53.04 8.82
N ILE A 318 -17.83 -52.53 8.40
CA ILE A 318 -17.61 -52.11 7.01
C ILE A 318 -17.15 -53.28 6.12
N ASN A 319 -16.53 -54.32 6.71
CA ASN A 319 -16.04 -55.47 5.93
C ASN A 319 -17.08 -56.56 5.70
N GLU A 320 -18.26 -56.54 6.41
CA GLU A 320 -19.33 -57.53 6.18
C GLU A 320 -20.45 -57.04 5.25
N SER A 321 -20.43 -55.78 4.79
CA SER A 321 -21.46 -55.21 3.91
C SER A 321 -20.99 -54.91 2.47
N VAL A 322 -19.82 -55.43 2.07
CA VAL A 322 -19.33 -55.30 0.67
C VAL A 322 -19.22 -56.69 0.03
N GLN A 323 -20.34 -57.40 -0.04
CA GLN A 323 -20.54 -58.46 -1.05
C GLN A 323 -21.93 -58.27 -1.64
N ASP A 324 -21.95 -58.17 -2.99
CA ASP A 324 -23.12 -58.18 -3.85
C ASP A 324 -24.05 -56.96 -3.90
N VAL A 325 -23.57 -55.85 -4.54
CA VAL A 325 -24.45 -55.02 -5.37
C VAL A 325 -23.67 -54.64 -6.65
N PRO A 326 -24.14 -54.95 -7.86
CA PRO A 326 -23.55 -54.43 -9.08
C PRO A 326 -23.92 -52.94 -9.20
N VAL A 327 -22.95 -52.08 -8.95
CA VAL A 327 -23.09 -50.63 -9.14
C VAL A 327 -22.88 -50.34 -10.63
N THR A 328 -23.91 -50.46 -11.39
CA THR A 328 -24.09 -49.67 -12.62
C THR A 328 -24.63 -48.30 -12.21
N MET A 329 -23.78 -47.43 -11.72
CA MET A 329 -24.08 -46.02 -11.73
C MET A 329 -23.84 -45.49 -13.12
N GLU A 330 -24.90 -45.27 -13.87
CA GLU A 330 -24.93 -44.33 -14.97
C GLU A 330 -24.54 -42.95 -14.37
N ILE A 331 -23.28 -42.56 -14.63
CA ILE A 331 -22.82 -41.22 -14.38
C ILE A 331 -23.57 -40.33 -15.37
N ASP A 332 -24.57 -39.65 -14.88
CA ASP A 332 -25.28 -38.61 -15.60
C ASP A 332 -24.25 -37.52 -16.00
N SER A 333 -23.86 -37.56 -17.28
CA SER A 333 -22.82 -36.76 -17.90
C SER A 333 -23.31 -35.31 -18.14
N GLN A 334 -23.77 -34.65 -17.08
CA GLN A 334 -24.07 -33.19 -17.02
C GLN A 334 -23.40 -32.50 -15.85
N ALA A 335 -22.24 -32.94 -15.43
CA ALA A 335 -21.38 -32.14 -14.57
C ALA A 335 -20.67 -31.10 -15.43
N ASP A 336 -20.96 -29.81 -15.15
CA ASP A 336 -20.32 -28.63 -15.71
C ASP A 336 -18.79 -28.84 -15.79
N THR A 337 -18.29 -28.99 -17.01
CA THR A 337 -16.84 -29.06 -17.27
C THR A 337 -16.19 -27.76 -16.83
N LEU A 338 -15.51 -27.80 -15.71
CA LEU A 338 -14.51 -26.78 -15.36
C LEU A 338 -13.54 -26.67 -16.55
N ILE A 339 -13.19 -25.46 -16.94
CA ILE A 339 -12.12 -25.24 -17.92
C ILE A 339 -10.87 -25.85 -17.29
N ARG A 340 -10.39 -26.95 -17.86
CA ARG A 340 -9.18 -27.61 -17.38
C ARG A 340 -7.98 -26.73 -17.72
N PRO A 341 -6.94 -26.67 -16.87
CA PRO A 341 -5.72 -25.90 -17.15
C PRO A 341 -5.03 -26.27 -18.46
N ASP A 342 -5.24 -27.48 -18.93
CA ASP A 342 -4.74 -28.06 -20.17
C ASP A 342 -5.58 -27.72 -21.42
N ALA A 343 -6.74 -27.12 -21.26
CA ALA A 343 -7.58 -26.63 -22.37
C ALA A 343 -7.10 -25.31 -22.98
N ILE A 344 -6.12 -24.66 -22.38
CA ILE A 344 -5.50 -23.43 -22.90
C ILE A 344 -4.54 -23.86 -24.02
N GLY A 345 -4.98 -23.77 -25.25
CA GLY A 345 -4.23 -24.18 -26.47
C GLY A 345 -5.10 -24.88 -27.51
N ASP A 346 -6.16 -25.57 -27.07
CA ASP A 346 -7.07 -26.32 -27.96
C ASP A 346 -8.34 -25.54 -28.32
N MET A 347 -8.62 -24.41 -27.62
CA MET A 347 -9.79 -23.55 -27.90
C MET A 347 -9.35 -22.19 -28.45
N THR A 348 -10.12 -21.68 -29.43
CA THR A 348 -9.89 -20.34 -29.94
C THR A 348 -10.25 -19.26 -28.91
N LEU A 349 -9.68 -18.08 -29.03
CA LEU A 349 -9.96 -16.95 -28.14
C LEU A 349 -11.46 -16.60 -28.14
N GLU A 350 -12.12 -16.74 -29.29
CA GLU A 350 -13.55 -16.51 -29.47
C GLU A 350 -14.40 -17.54 -28.70
N ASP A 351 -14.01 -18.80 -28.68
CA ASP A 351 -14.70 -19.86 -27.93
C ASP A 351 -14.58 -19.67 -26.43
N LEU A 352 -13.38 -19.29 -25.94
CA LEU A 352 -13.15 -18.95 -24.54
C LEU A 352 -13.97 -17.75 -24.09
N GLU A 353 -14.03 -16.72 -24.90
CA GLU A 353 -14.82 -15.52 -24.62
C GLU A 353 -16.32 -15.81 -24.61
N LYS A 354 -16.81 -16.60 -25.57
CA LYS A 354 -18.19 -17.05 -25.64
C LYS A 354 -18.62 -17.85 -24.41
N GLU A 355 -17.76 -18.78 -23.96
CA GLU A 355 -18.03 -19.59 -22.78
C GLU A 355 -17.98 -18.75 -21.49
N ALA A 356 -17.02 -17.81 -21.37
CA ALA A 356 -16.94 -16.88 -20.25
C ALA A 356 -18.20 -16.01 -20.14
N ILE A 357 -18.69 -15.44 -21.25
CA ILE A 357 -19.92 -14.64 -21.28
C ILE A 357 -21.13 -15.49 -20.88
N LYS A 358 -21.26 -16.72 -21.41
CA LYS A 358 -22.36 -17.63 -21.10
C LYS A 358 -22.43 -18.02 -19.64
N ARG A 359 -21.27 -18.36 -19.01
CA ARG A 359 -21.20 -18.69 -17.58
C ARG A 359 -21.49 -17.51 -16.69
N THR A 360 -20.94 -16.34 -17.00
CA THR A 360 -21.18 -15.12 -16.22
C THR A 360 -22.65 -14.69 -16.28
N LEU A 361 -23.30 -14.81 -17.43
CA LEU A 361 -24.75 -14.54 -17.55
C LEU A 361 -25.60 -15.55 -16.76
N LYS A 362 -25.19 -16.83 -16.69
CA LYS A 362 -25.86 -17.88 -15.90
C LYS A 362 -25.69 -17.59 -14.40
N PHE A 363 -24.48 -17.22 -13.96
CA PHE A 363 -24.17 -16.90 -12.58
C PHE A 363 -24.96 -15.69 -12.05
N PHE A 364 -25.07 -14.62 -12.82
CA PHE A 364 -25.83 -13.42 -12.45
C PHE A 364 -27.31 -13.47 -12.84
N ASN A 365 -27.90 -14.66 -13.07
CA ASN A 365 -29.31 -14.85 -13.43
C ASN A 365 -29.77 -13.90 -14.57
N LYS A 366 -28.95 -13.78 -15.62
CA LYS A 366 -29.17 -12.89 -16.79
C LYS A 366 -29.15 -11.38 -16.47
N ASN A 367 -28.64 -10.97 -15.30
CA ASN A 367 -28.41 -9.55 -15.00
C ASN A 367 -27.21 -9.04 -15.80
N ARG A 368 -27.47 -8.42 -16.95
CA ARG A 368 -26.46 -7.96 -17.91
C ARG A 368 -25.53 -6.91 -17.34
N ARG A 369 -26.05 -6.04 -16.48
CA ARG A 369 -25.25 -4.97 -15.85
C ARG A 369 -24.22 -5.53 -14.87
N ALA A 370 -24.63 -6.50 -14.07
CA ALA A 370 -23.72 -7.19 -13.15
C ALA A 370 -22.70 -8.04 -13.92
N ALA A 371 -23.14 -8.75 -14.96
CA ALA A 371 -22.27 -9.55 -15.81
C ALA A 371 -21.23 -8.71 -16.58
N ALA A 372 -21.62 -7.55 -17.12
CA ALA A 372 -20.70 -6.63 -17.79
C ALA A 372 -19.59 -6.12 -16.84
N ARG A 373 -19.96 -5.75 -15.62
CA ARG A 373 -18.98 -5.33 -14.60
C ARG A 373 -18.01 -6.44 -14.23
N SER A 374 -18.51 -7.65 -14.05
CA SER A 374 -17.68 -8.83 -13.71
C SER A 374 -16.70 -9.20 -14.83
N LEU A 375 -17.09 -9.00 -16.10
CA LEU A 375 -16.25 -9.27 -17.28
C LEU A 375 -15.38 -8.09 -17.68
N GLY A 376 -15.39 -6.98 -16.94
CA GLY A 376 -14.59 -5.80 -17.22
C GLY A 376 -14.94 -5.07 -18.52
N MET A 377 -16.17 -5.20 -19.01
CA MET A 377 -16.61 -4.59 -20.28
C MET A 377 -17.84 -3.72 -20.10
N SER A 378 -18.09 -2.80 -21.08
CA SER A 378 -19.29 -1.96 -21.07
C SER A 378 -20.56 -2.80 -21.37
N GLU A 379 -21.72 -2.40 -20.84
CA GLU A 379 -23.00 -3.06 -21.14
C GLU A 379 -23.29 -3.11 -22.65
N ARG A 380 -22.91 -2.08 -23.39
CA ARG A 380 -23.06 -2.01 -24.84
C ARG A 380 -22.19 -3.04 -25.58
N THR A 381 -20.96 -3.24 -25.10
CA THR A 381 -20.02 -4.24 -25.64
C THR A 381 -20.54 -5.65 -25.37
N LEU A 382 -21.00 -5.92 -24.15
CA LEU A 382 -21.58 -7.20 -23.77
C LEU A 382 -22.83 -7.51 -24.63
N TYR A 383 -23.71 -6.54 -24.83
CA TYR A 383 -24.90 -6.72 -25.65
C TYR A 383 -24.57 -7.09 -27.11
N ARG A 384 -23.58 -6.40 -27.72
CA ARG A 384 -23.11 -6.73 -29.07
C ARG A 384 -22.57 -8.15 -29.14
N LYS A 385 -21.73 -8.55 -28.19
CA LYS A 385 -21.14 -9.90 -28.13
C LYS A 385 -22.17 -11.00 -27.89
N ILE A 386 -23.19 -10.78 -27.07
CA ILE A 386 -24.32 -11.70 -26.88
C ILE A 386 -25.04 -11.95 -28.20
N ASN A 387 -25.26 -10.90 -29.01
CA ASN A 387 -25.88 -11.04 -30.32
C ASN A 387 -24.98 -11.72 -31.34
N ASP A 388 -23.70 -11.35 -31.39
CA ASP A 388 -22.71 -11.91 -32.31
C ASP A 388 -22.49 -13.41 -32.06
N TYR A 389 -22.47 -13.84 -30.81
CA TYR A 389 -22.31 -15.25 -30.43
C TYR A 389 -23.62 -16.03 -30.32
N GLY A 390 -24.78 -15.40 -30.59
CA GLY A 390 -26.09 -16.06 -30.61
C GLY A 390 -26.52 -16.68 -29.27
N LEU A 391 -26.08 -16.12 -28.14
CA LEU A 391 -26.28 -16.67 -26.79
C LEU A 391 -27.72 -16.46 -26.26
N GLU A 392 -28.55 -15.66 -26.89
CA GLU A 392 -29.97 -15.54 -26.59
C GLU A 392 -30.81 -16.13 -27.74
N ARG A 393 -31.53 -17.23 -27.47
CA ARG A 393 -32.58 -17.67 -28.35
C ARG A 393 -33.71 -16.62 -28.36
N LYS A 394 -34.10 -16.13 -29.55
CA LYS A 394 -35.15 -15.17 -29.83
C LYS A 394 -36.45 -15.55 -29.13
N ILE A 395 -36.77 -14.96 -28.00
CA ILE A 395 -38.14 -14.82 -27.49
C ILE A 395 -38.70 -13.56 -28.11
N LYS A 396 -38.88 -13.57 -29.40
CA LYS A 396 -39.71 -12.58 -30.13
C LYS A 396 -40.59 -13.34 -31.10
N ARG A 397 -41.69 -13.95 -30.61
CA ARG A 397 -42.81 -14.41 -31.43
C ARG A 397 -44.07 -14.81 -30.62
N LYS A 398 -44.28 -14.30 -29.42
CA LYS A 398 -45.49 -14.59 -28.67
C LYS A 398 -46.35 -13.39 -28.32
N TYR A 399 -45.87 -12.17 -28.52
CA TYR A 399 -46.68 -10.94 -28.26
C TYR A 399 -47.29 -10.31 -29.48
N GLU A 400 -46.97 -10.71 -30.72
CA GLU A 400 -47.60 -10.19 -31.92
C GLU A 400 -48.84 -10.98 -32.39
N LYS A 401 -49.08 -12.18 -31.83
CA LYS A 401 -50.32 -12.93 -32.15
C LYS A 401 -51.52 -12.66 -31.25
N GLN A 402 -51.30 -12.12 -30.05
CA GLN A 402 -52.41 -11.75 -29.16
C GLN A 402 -53.02 -10.36 -29.45
N SER A 403 -52.29 -9.48 -30.16
CA SER A 403 -52.81 -8.16 -30.55
C SER A 403 -53.57 -8.14 -31.85
N GLN A 404 -53.73 -9.28 -32.58
CA GLN A 404 -54.53 -9.38 -33.78
C GLN A 404 -55.83 -10.16 -33.59
N GLU A 405 -56.03 -10.85 -32.48
CA GLU A 405 -57.30 -11.54 -32.16
C GLU A 405 -58.28 -10.66 -31.37
N ASP A 406 -57.82 -9.58 -30.73
CA ASP A 406 -58.67 -8.61 -30.01
C ASP A 406 -59.18 -7.45 -30.90
N LYS A 407 -58.99 -7.55 -32.20
CA LYS A 407 -59.54 -6.58 -33.21
C LYS A 407 -60.30 -7.25 -34.32
N LYS A 408 -61.18 -8.23 -34.00
CA LYS A 408 -62.23 -8.66 -34.85
C LYS A 408 -63.54 -8.79 -34.09
#